data_56744ab7c7e5dcf1e939888a1a531ff6
#
_entry.id   56744ab7c7e5dcf1e939888a1a531ff6
#
_cell.length_a   1.000
_cell.length_b   1.000
_cell.length_c   1.000
_cell.angle_alpha   90.00
_cell.angle_beta   90.00
_cell.angle_gamma   90.00
#
_symmetry.space_group_name_H-M   'P 1'
#
loop_
_entity.id
_entity.type
_entity.pdbx_description
1 polymer ?
#
loop_
_entity_poly.entity_id
_entity_poly.type
_entity_poly.pdbx_seq_one_letter_code
_entity_poly.pdbx_strand_id
1 'polypeptide(L)'
;MRGIRNNNPLNIRHSADQWQGARAEQTDKVFVQFTSMAYGYRAAWKVLDTYCLTFKRERKAYNVRNIIGRWAPPTENNTNAYVRNVVMLSGLGGNENMPRPKRYRAFNEVEKLVSLIAAMTCVENGIRLEQVDRKAIWEGYDLAFPEAKRCEKGGSTQRPSVCSPIPLQIVPYRLPDEVKKIGPHWDEYWDWSPMAYTGDGKAV
;
A
#
# COMPACT_ATOMS: atom_id res chain seq x y z
N MET A 1 6.37 -11.51 -10.80
CA MET A 1 6.24 -10.59 -9.64
C MET A 1 6.20 -11.43 -8.36
N ARG A 2 7.20 -11.25 -7.51
CA ARG A 2 7.41 -12.07 -6.30
C ARG A 2 6.30 -11.85 -5.28
N GLY A 3 5.95 -10.58 -5.01
CA GLY A 3 4.91 -10.24 -4.04
C GLY A 3 3.54 -10.83 -4.37
N ILE A 4 3.12 -10.75 -5.64
CA ILE A 4 1.84 -11.32 -6.09
C ILE A 4 1.84 -12.85 -5.94
N ARG A 5 2.93 -13.53 -6.34
CA ARG A 5 3.06 -14.99 -6.21
C ARG A 5 3.01 -15.46 -4.74
N ASN A 6 3.53 -14.64 -3.83
CA ASN A 6 3.55 -14.94 -2.40
C ASN A 6 2.25 -14.54 -1.68
N ASN A 7 1.24 -14.00 -2.39
CA ASN A 7 0.09 -13.33 -1.78
C ASN A 7 0.50 -12.25 -0.76
N ASN A 8 1.62 -11.59 -1.01
CA ASN A 8 2.26 -10.58 -0.15
C ASN A 8 2.51 -9.31 -0.97
N PRO A 9 1.47 -8.57 -1.33
CA PRO A 9 1.54 -7.51 -2.33
C PRO A 9 2.44 -6.34 -1.94
N LEU A 10 2.77 -6.22 -0.65
CA LEU A 10 3.66 -5.19 -0.12
C LEU A 10 5.00 -5.74 0.40
N ASN A 11 5.40 -6.93 -0.03
CA ASN A 11 6.71 -7.51 0.24
C ASN A 11 7.11 -7.50 1.73
N ILE A 12 6.15 -7.85 2.62
CA ILE A 12 6.40 -7.95 4.06
C ILE A 12 7.45 -9.03 4.31
N ARG A 13 8.54 -8.65 4.97
CA ARG A 13 9.65 -9.53 5.28
C ARG A 13 9.34 -10.43 6.48
N HIS A 14 10.02 -11.57 6.57
CA HIS A 14 10.02 -12.38 7.77
C HIS A 14 10.53 -11.56 8.97
N SER A 15 9.89 -11.75 10.11
CA SER A 15 10.23 -11.16 11.40
C SER A 15 9.87 -12.15 12.51
N ALA A 16 10.02 -11.74 13.76
CA ALA A 16 9.52 -12.52 14.90
C ALA A 16 7.98 -12.53 14.98
N ASP A 17 7.30 -11.68 14.20
CA ASP A 17 5.85 -11.62 14.21
C ASP A 17 5.22 -12.87 13.58
N GLN A 18 4.23 -13.41 14.26
CA GLN A 18 3.40 -14.50 13.73
C GLN A 18 2.21 -13.89 12.97
N TRP A 19 2.30 -13.91 11.65
CA TRP A 19 1.25 -13.35 10.81
C TRP A 19 0.08 -14.30 10.64
N GLN A 20 -1.11 -13.87 11.01
CA GLN A 20 -2.34 -14.63 10.71
C GLN A 20 -2.48 -14.81 9.20
N GLY A 21 -2.77 -16.03 8.77
CA GLY A 21 -2.90 -16.37 7.36
C GLY A 21 -1.58 -16.60 6.64
N ALA A 22 -0.44 -16.58 7.34
CA ALA A 22 0.81 -17.07 6.77
C ALA A 22 0.68 -18.56 6.42
N ARG A 23 1.28 -19.00 5.32
CA ARG A 23 1.34 -20.42 4.96
C ARG A 23 2.15 -21.18 6.00
N ALA A 24 1.79 -22.43 6.26
CA ALA A 24 2.55 -23.29 7.17
C ALA A 24 3.96 -23.55 6.64
N GLU A 25 4.07 -23.75 5.33
CA GLU A 25 5.33 -23.89 4.63
C GLU A 25 5.71 -22.56 3.96
N GLN A 26 6.91 -22.06 4.26
CA GLN A 26 7.48 -20.84 3.74
C GLN A 26 8.69 -21.16 2.86
N THR A 27 8.53 -21.14 1.56
CA THR A 27 9.61 -21.44 0.59
C THR A 27 10.40 -20.19 0.20
N ASP A 28 9.84 -19.00 0.41
CA ASP A 28 10.53 -17.73 0.21
C ASP A 28 11.32 -17.36 1.49
N LYS A 29 12.65 -17.28 1.38
CA LYS A 29 13.53 -17.00 2.53
C LYS A 29 13.48 -15.56 3.04
N VAL A 30 12.90 -14.63 2.28
CA VAL A 30 12.93 -13.19 2.59
C VAL A 30 11.56 -12.67 2.93
N PHE A 31 10.56 -13.04 2.14
CA PHE A 31 9.22 -12.49 2.25
C PHE A 31 8.21 -13.54 2.71
N VAL A 32 7.33 -13.12 3.61
CA VAL A 32 6.24 -13.97 4.10
C VAL A 32 5.34 -14.39 2.93
N GLN A 33 4.95 -15.65 2.91
CA GLN A 33 3.95 -16.17 1.97
C GLN A 33 2.62 -16.33 2.70
N PHE A 34 1.56 -15.75 2.14
CA PHE A 34 0.23 -15.83 2.72
C PHE A 34 -0.67 -16.82 1.96
N THR A 35 -1.71 -17.30 2.62
CA THR A 35 -2.70 -18.22 2.03
C THR A 35 -3.61 -17.50 1.02
N SER A 36 -3.82 -16.20 1.18
CA SER A 36 -4.54 -15.38 0.21
C SER A 36 -4.02 -13.94 0.19
N MET A 37 -4.37 -13.22 -0.87
CA MET A 37 -4.04 -11.80 -1.03
C MET A 37 -4.63 -10.94 0.10
N ALA A 38 -5.83 -11.28 0.58
CA ALA A 38 -6.47 -10.58 1.69
C ALA A 38 -5.64 -10.67 2.99
N TYR A 39 -5.01 -11.81 3.28
CA TYR A 39 -4.10 -11.93 4.43
C TYR A 39 -2.81 -11.15 4.26
N GLY A 40 -2.27 -11.06 3.05
CA GLY A 40 -1.13 -10.17 2.76
C GLY A 40 -1.47 -8.70 3.01
N TYR A 41 -2.65 -8.26 2.54
CA TYR A 41 -3.14 -6.91 2.83
C TYR A 41 -3.48 -6.70 4.31
N ARG A 42 -4.04 -7.73 4.98
CA ARG A 42 -4.22 -7.67 6.44
C ARG A 42 -2.93 -7.34 7.17
N ALA A 43 -1.85 -7.99 6.81
CA ALA A 43 -0.54 -7.73 7.41
C ALA A 43 -0.10 -6.27 7.15
N ALA A 44 -0.26 -5.77 5.93
CA ALA A 44 0.01 -4.37 5.59
C ALA A 44 -0.80 -3.37 6.43
N TRP A 45 -2.09 -3.61 6.62
CA TRP A 45 -2.96 -2.80 7.47
C TRP A 45 -2.46 -2.75 8.92
N LYS A 46 -2.01 -3.87 9.47
CA LYS A 46 -1.44 -3.95 10.83
C LYS A 46 -0.13 -3.17 10.94
N VAL A 47 0.73 -3.24 9.93
CA VAL A 47 1.98 -2.45 9.88
C VAL A 47 1.66 -0.96 9.85
N LEU A 48 0.72 -0.53 9.01
CA LEU A 48 0.33 0.89 8.94
C LEU A 48 -0.29 1.40 10.25
N ASP A 49 -1.09 0.59 10.96
CA ASP A 49 -1.60 0.97 12.28
C ASP A 49 -0.46 1.11 13.31
N THR A 50 0.51 0.21 13.27
CA THR A 50 1.73 0.29 14.10
C THR A 50 2.53 1.56 13.79
N TYR A 51 2.68 1.94 12.52
CA TYR A 51 3.36 3.19 12.12
C TYR A 51 2.62 4.40 12.67
N CYS A 52 1.29 4.43 12.57
CA CYS A 52 0.49 5.52 13.12
C CYS A 52 0.74 5.72 14.62
N LEU A 53 0.76 4.62 15.40
CA LEU A 53 1.05 4.66 16.83
C LEU A 53 2.49 5.11 17.12
N THR A 54 3.44 4.63 16.34
CA THR A 54 4.85 4.97 16.49
C THR A 54 5.08 6.45 16.20
N PHE A 55 4.54 6.96 15.08
CA PHE A 55 4.68 8.39 14.73
C PHE A 55 4.02 9.30 15.75
N LYS A 56 2.89 8.89 16.33
CA LYS A 56 2.27 9.62 17.44
C LYS A 56 3.22 9.73 18.64
N ARG A 57 3.91 8.64 19.02
CA ARG A 57 4.90 8.67 20.12
C ARG A 57 6.13 9.52 19.77
N GLU A 58 6.58 9.45 18.53
CA GLU A 58 7.72 10.23 18.02
C GLU A 58 7.35 11.68 17.70
N ARG A 59 6.09 12.11 17.87
CA ARG A 59 5.56 13.42 17.48
C ARG A 59 5.78 13.77 16.02
N LYS A 60 5.77 12.76 15.17
CA LYS A 60 5.86 12.89 13.70
C LYS A 60 4.47 12.85 13.06
N ALA A 61 4.31 13.56 11.97
CA ALA A 61 3.08 13.51 11.18
C ALA A 61 2.90 12.13 10.55
N TYR A 62 1.68 11.58 10.63
CA TYR A 62 1.30 10.36 9.91
C TYR A 62 0.82 10.74 8.51
N ASN A 63 1.73 10.97 7.60
CA ASN A 63 1.49 11.38 6.22
C ASN A 63 2.18 10.43 5.22
N VAL A 64 1.84 10.58 3.94
CA VAL A 64 2.35 9.71 2.87
C VAL A 64 3.88 9.66 2.87
N ARG A 65 4.55 10.81 2.93
CA ARG A 65 6.02 10.90 2.92
C ARG A 65 6.67 10.14 4.07
N ASN A 66 6.17 10.33 5.28
CA ASN A 66 6.73 9.67 6.47
C ASN A 66 6.42 8.18 6.49
N ILE A 67 5.22 7.77 6.03
CA ILE A 67 4.86 6.36 5.88
C ILE A 67 5.81 5.67 4.92
N ILE A 68 6.01 6.22 3.72
CA ILE A 68 6.91 5.66 2.71
C ILE A 68 8.36 5.71 3.18
N GLY A 69 8.80 6.80 3.82
CA GLY A 69 10.15 6.91 4.36
C GLY A 69 10.49 5.85 5.41
N ARG A 70 9.48 5.35 6.14
CA ARG A 70 9.66 4.23 7.06
C ARG A 70 9.51 2.86 6.39
N TRP A 71 8.66 2.77 5.37
CA TRP A 71 8.44 1.55 4.60
C TRP A 71 9.66 1.19 3.75
N ALA A 72 10.16 2.17 3.04
CA ALA A 72 11.28 2.06 2.11
C ALA A 72 12.35 3.13 2.46
N PRO A 73 13.17 2.88 3.50
CA PRO A 73 14.13 3.86 3.98
C PRO A 73 15.21 4.18 2.92
N PRO A 74 15.76 5.40 2.92
CA PRO A 74 16.70 5.85 1.90
C PRO A 74 18.06 5.11 1.91
N THR A 75 18.32 4.36 2.95
CA THR A 75 19.49 3.47 3.03
C THR A 75 19.39 2.24 2.14
N GLU A 76 18.17 1.86 1.76
CA GLU A 76 17.89 0.65 0.98
C GLU A 76 17.15 0.95 -0.32
N ASN A 77 16.60 2.17 -0.49
CA ASN A 77 15.67 2.49 -1.57
C ASN A 77 15.83 3.93 -2.07
N ASN A 78 15.40 4.20 -3.30
CA ASN A 78 15.14 5.56 -3.74
C ASN A 78 13.79 6.04 -3.19
N THR A 79 13.74 6.37 -1.90
CA THR A 79 12.55 6.78 -1.18
C THR A 79 11.82 7.96 -1.83
N ASN A 80 12.56 8.93 -2.39
CA ASN A 80 11.96 10.09 -3.05
C ASN A 80 11.21 9.69 -4.33
N ALA A 81 11.77 8.77 -5.12
CA ALA A 81 11.08 8.24 -6.29
C ALA A 81 9.84 7.45 -5.86
N TYR A 82 9.93 6.64 -4.83
CA TYR A 82 8.80 5.91 -4.29
C TYR A 82 7.66 6.86 -3.86
N VAL A 83 7.99 7.91 -3.09
CA VAL A 83 6.99 8.92 -2.67
C VAL A 83 6.33 9.58 -3.88
N ARG A 84 7.09 9.99 -4.90
CA ARG A 84 6.53 10.60 -6.11
C ARG A 84 5.55 9.66 -6.82
N ASN A 85 5.93 8.40 -6.98
CA ASN A 85 5.10 7.40 -7.64
C ASN A 85 3.80 7.14 -6.87
N VAL A 86 3.89 6.99 -5.55
CA VAL A 86 2.71 6.80 -4.70
C VAL A 86 1.78 8.01 -4.76
N VAL A 87 2.31 9.22 -4.65
CA VAL A 87 1.53 10.47 -4.78
C VAL A 87 0.81 10.53 -6.13
N MET A 88 1.52 10.25 -7.21
CA MET A 88 0.96 10.25 -8.56
C MET A 88 -0.16 9.20 -8.73
N LEU A 89 0.06 7.98 -8.27
CA LEU A 89 -0.87 6.86 -8.43
C LEU A 89 -2.09 6.95 -7.51
N SER A 90 -1.91 7.47 -6.30
CA SER A 90 -2.99 7.55 -5.29
C SER A 90 -3.82 8.83 -5.38
N GLY A 91 -3.28 9.90 -6.00
CA GLY A 91 -3.86 11.24 -5.97
C GLY A 91 -3.75 11.95 -4.60
N LEU A 92 -3.03 11.37 -3.65
CA LEU A 92 -2.84 11.93 -2.30
C LEU A 92 -1.67 12.92 -2.27
N GLY A 93 -1.77 13.94 -1.42
CA GLY A 93 -0.65 14.85 -1.17
C GLY A 93 0.46 14.18 -0.35
N GLY A 94 1.73 14.41 -0.71
CA GLY A 94 2.87 13.82 0.03
C GLY A 94 2.90 14.16 1.53
N ASN A 95 2.45 15.36 1.90
CA ASN A 95 2.34 15.84 3.27
C ASN A 95 0.91 15.75 3.82
N GLU A 96 -0.02 15.16 3.09
CA GLU A 96 -1.39 14.97 3.53
C GLU A 96 -1.44 14.02 4.73
N ASN A 97 -2.10 14.46 5.82
CA ASN A 97 -2.28 13.64 7.01
C ASN A 97 -3.23 12.48 6.71
N MET A 98 -2.78 11.28 7.00
CA MET A 98 -3.53 10.06 6.80
C MET A 98 -4.36 9.73 8.05
N PRO A 99 -5.54 9.14 7.90
CA PRO A 99 -6.33 8.65 9.02
C PRO A 99 -5.66 7.45 9.69
N ARG A 100 -5.97 7.21 10.96
CA ARG A 100 -5.52 6.00 11.64
C ARG A 100 -6.29 4.77 11.13
N PRO A 101 -5.62 3.68 10.72
CA PRO A 101 -6.27 2.48 10.18
C PRO A 101 -7.30 1.84 11.12
N LYS A 102 -6.94 1.62 12.38
CA LYS A 102 -7.78 0.89 13.36
C LYS A 102 -9.04 1.65 13.81
N ARG A 103 -9.07 2.98 13.67
CA ARG A 103 -10.21 3.76 14.15
C ARG A 103 -11.31 3.75 13.12
N TYR A 104 -12.53 3.31 13.53
CA TYR A 104 -13.71 3.43 12.67
C TYR A 104 -13.81 4.86 12.16
N ARG A 105 -13.92 5.00 10.86
CA ARG A 105 -14.00 6.29 10.19
C ARG A 105 -14.97 6.19 9.03
N ALA A 106 -15.42 7.35 8.56
CA ALA A 106 -16.22 7.42 7.36
C ALA A 106 -15.51 6.70 6.20
N PHE A 107 -16.28 6.09 5.32
CA PHE A 107 -15.79 5.30 4.18
C PHE A 107 -14.65 6.00 3.40
N ASN A 108 -14.82 7.29 3.14
CA ASN A 108 -13.86 8.13 2.41
C ASN A 108 -12.50 8.27 3.12
N GLU A 109 -12.44 8.16 4.44
CA GLU A 109 -11.16 8.19 5.17
C GLU A 109 -10.42 6.88 5.05
N VAL A 110 -11.13 5.74 5.12
CA VAL A 110 -10.54 4.42 4.87
C VAL A 110 -10.13 4.30 3.41
N GLU A 111 -10.92 4.84 2.48
CA GLU A 111 -10.63 4.86 1.05
C GLU A 111 -9.34 5.57 0.69
N LYS A 112 -8.94 6.62 1.43
CA LYS A 112 -7.61 7.23 1.29
C LYS A 112 -6.49 6.24 1.56
N LEU A 113 -6.62 5.43 2.62
CA LEU A 113 -5.63 4.40 2.94
C LEU A 113 -5.66 3.25 1.93
N VAL A 114 -6.84 2.88 1.42
CA VAL A 114 -6.96 1.90 0.33
C VAL A 114 -6.24 2.39 -0.91
N SER A 115 -6.38 3.66 -1.27
CA SER A 115 -5.67 4.29 -2.39
C SER A 115 -4.15 4.32 -2.18
N LEU A 116 -3.70 4.62 -0.95
CA LEU A 116 -2.30 4.53 -0.58
C LEU A 116 -1.75 3.10 -0.76
N ILE A 117 -2.43 2.09 -0.20
CA ILE A 117 -2.02 0.68 -0.29
C ILE A 117 -2.02 0.21 -1.74
N ALA A 118 -3.02 0.59 -2.55
CA ALA A 118 -3.07 0.25 -3.96
C ALA A 118 -1.87 0.83 -4.73
N ALA A 119 -1.54 2.10 -4.50
CA ALA A 119 -0.39 2.75 -5.12
C ALA A 119 0.94 2.11 -4.68
N MET A 120 1.08 1.78 -3.39
CA MET A 120 2.24 1.03 -2.88
C MET A 120 2.35 -0.34 -3.56
N THR A 121 1.23 -1.06 -3.73
CA THR A 121 1.20 -2.35 -4.43
C THR A 121 1.71 -2.24 -5.86
N CYS A 122 1.34 -1.16 -6.57
CA CYS A 122 1.85 -0.90 -7.91
C CYS A 122 3.37 -0.72 -7.92
N VAL A 123 3.89 0.08 -7.00
CA VAL A 123 5.34 0.34 -6.90
C VAL A 123 6.11 -0.92 -6.55
N GLU A 124 5.65 -1.69 -5.56
CA GLU A 124 6.32 -2.93 -5.11
C GLU A 124 6.34 -4.04 -6.17
N ASN A 125 5.37 -4.06 -7.07
CA ASN A 125 5.22 -5.16 -8.03
C ASN A 125 5.38 -4.74 -9.49
N GLY A 126 5.57 -3.46 -9.79
CA GLY A 126 5.64 -2.97 -11.17
C GLY A 126 4.36 -3.26 -11.97
N ILE A 127 3.19 -3.12 -11.35
CA ILE A 127 1.89 -3.33 -11.97
C ILE A 127 1.13 -2.02 -12.11
N ARG A 128 0.16 -1.98 -13.03
CA ARG A 128 -0.74 -0.83 -13.19
C ARG A 128 -1.84 -0.85 -12.13
N LEU A 129 -2.42 0.30 -11.85
CA LEU A 129 -3.44 0.47 -10.81
C LEU A 129 -4.69 -0.38 -11.09
N GLU A 130 -5.06 -0.58 -12.36
CA GLU A 130 -6.20 -1.39 -12.78
C GLU A 130 -6.00 -2.89 -12.50
N GLN A 131 -4.76 -3.32 -12.29
CA GLN A 131 -4.41 -4.71 -11.97
C GLN A 131 -4.44 -5.00 -10.48
N VAL A 132 -4.61 -3.96 -9.65
CA VAL A 132 -4.67 -4.13 -8.19
C VAL A 132 -6.05 -4.63 -7.76
N ASP A 133 -6.06 -5.72 -7.03
CA ASP A 133 -7.29 -6.24 -6.42
C ASP A 133 -7.70 -5.40 -5.19
N ARG A 134 -8.43 -4.31 -5.44
CA ARG A 134 -8.94 -3.42 -4.39
C ARG A 134 -9.93 -4.12 -3.44
N LYS A 135 -10.64 -5.15 -3.92
CA LYS A 135 -11.53 -5.95 -3.08
C LYS A 135 -10.72 -6.68 -2.01
N ALA A 136 -9.60 -7.30 -2.39
CA ALA A 136 -8.71 -7.95 -1.43
C ALA A 136 -8.10 -6.96 -0.42
N ILE A 137 -7.87 -5.69 -0.79
CA ILE A 137 -7.43 -4.65 0.16
C ILE A 137 -8.50 -4.42 1.23
N TRP A 138 -9.78 -4.30 0.84
CA TRP A 138 -10.90 -4.15 1.77
C TRP A 138 -11.13 -5.39 2.64
N GLU A 139 -11.06 -6.59 2.05
CA GLU A 139 -11.11 -7.85 2.80
C GLU A 139 -10.00 -7.91 3.85
N GLY A 140 -8.79 -7.46 3.47
CA GLY A 140 -7.66 -7.34 4.39
C GLY A 140 -7.92 -6.37 5.54
N TYR A 141 -8.59 -5.24 5.27
CA TYR A 141 -9.04 -4.29 6.30
C TYR A 141 -10.01 -4.95 7.28
N ASP A 142 -11.02 -5.63 6.76
CA ASP A 142 -12.02 -6.35 7.55
C ASP A 142 -11.39 -7.42 8.46
N LEU A 143 -10.41 -8.14 7.93
CA LEU A 143 -9.64 -9.13 8.69
C LEU A 143 -8.71 -8.49 9.74
N ALA A 144 -8.15 -7.31 9.44
CA ALA A 144 -7.27 -6.60 10.37
C ALA A 144 -8.04 -5.99 11.54
N PHE A 145 -9.26 -5.51 11.31
CA PHE A 145 -10.06 -4.74 12.26
C PHE A 145 -11.51 -5.24 12.34
N PRO A 146 -11.74 -6.48 12.78
CA PRO A 146 -13.08 -7.07 12.82
C PRO A 146 -14.06 -6.31 13.74
N GLU A 147 -13.52 -5.56 14.72
CA GLU A 147 -14.32 -4.73 15.62
C GLU A 147 -14.92 -3.49 14.94
N ALA A 148 -14.29 -3.01 13.86
CA ALA A 148 -14.81 -1.89 13.09
C ALA A 148 -16.20 -2.18 12.49
N LYS A 149 -16.51 -3.45 12.23
CA LYS A 149 -17.84 -3.90 11.74
C LYS A 149 -18.94 -3.86 12.80
N ARG A 150 -18.61 -3.87 14.08
CA ARG A 150 -19.59 -3.91 15.17
C ARG A 150 -20.32 -2.59 15.40
N CYS A 151 -19.76 -1.47 14.97
CA CYS A 151 -20.39 -0.16 15.11
C CYS A 151 -21.56 0.08 14.14
N GLU A 152 -21.74 -0.77 13.12
CA GLU A 152 -22.82 -0.65 12.13
C GLU A 152 -24.20 -1.12 12.66
N LYS A 153 -24.26 -1.80 13.83
CA LYS A 153 -25.52 -2.34 14.38
C LYS A 153 -26.41 -1.32 15.09
N GLY A 154 -26.00 -0.06 15.18
CA GLY A 154 -26.73 0.98 15.91
C GLY A 154 -27.18 2.21 15.11
N GLY A 155 -26.92 2.28 13.83
CA GLY A 155 -27.28 3.42 12.98
C GLY A 155 -27.71 2.95 11.60
N SER A 156 -28.97 3.23 11.26
CA SER A 156 -29.55 3.03 9.93
C SER A 156 -28.75 3.77 8.86
N THR A 157 -27.76 3.13 8.29
CA THR A 157 -27.25 3.48 6.96
C THR A 157 -26.97 2.18 6.24
N GLN A 158 -27.87 1.87 5.29
CA GLN A 158 -27.72 0.76 4.38
C GLN A 158 -26.31 0.84 3.74
N ARG A 159 -25.51 -0.22 3.94
CA ARG A 159 -24.41 -0.49 3.03
C ARG A 159 -25.00 -0.50 1.62
N PRO A 160 -24.41 0.23 0.65
CA PRO A 160 -24.69 -0.11 -0.72
C PRO A 160 -24.23 -1.58 -0.88
N SER A 161 -25.21 -2.47 -1.03
CA SER A 161 -24.98 -3.84 -1.44
C SER A 161 -24.16 -3.78 -2.72
N VAL A 162 -22.98 -4.45 -2.68
CA VAL A 162 -22.02 -4.51 -3.80
C VAL A 162 -21.55 -3.10 -4.20
N CYS A 163 -20.34 -2.74 -3.81
CA CYS A 163 -19.64 -1.62 -4.43
C CYS A 163 -19.64 -1.81 -5.94
N SER A 164 -20.67 -1.28 -6.59
CA SER A 164 -20.49 -0.88 -7.97
C SER A 164 -19.25 0.00 -7.96
N PRO A 165 -18.26 -0.26 -8.79
CA PRO A 165 -17.12 0.64 -8.87
C PRO A 165 -17.72 2.03 -9.07
N ILE A 166 -17.55 2.91 -8.08
CA ILE A 166 -17.78 4.34 -8.32
C ILE A 166 -16.95 4.57 -9.56
N PRO A 167 -17.57 4.99 -10.69
CA PRO A 167 -16.76 5.34 -11.82
C PRO A 167 -15.79 6.38 -11.27
N LEU A 168 -14.52 6.00 -11.17
CA LEU A 168 -13.47 6.95 -11.01
C LEU A 168 -13.76 7.99 -12.10
N GLN A 169 -14.34 9.13 -11.73
CA GLN A 169 -14.14 10.29 -12.53
C GLN A 169 -12.64 10.49 -12.48
N ILE A 170 -11.99 9.83 -13.43
CA ILE A 170 -10.65 10.18 -13.84
C ILE A 170 -10.85 11.59 -14.36
N VAL A 171 -10.81 12.57 -13.45
CA VAL A 171 -10.50 13.91 -13.86
C VAL A 171 -9.15 13.72 -14.54
N PRO A 172 -9.07 13.84 -15.85
CA PRO A 172 -7.81 13.64 -16.52
C PRO A 172 -6.87 14.66 -15.90
N TYR A 173 -5.93 14.16 -15.09
CA TYR A 173 -4.89 15.01 -14.54
C TYR A 173 -4.16 15.55 -15.76
N ARG A 174 -4.41 16.83 -16.05
CA ARG A 174 -3.71 17.54 -17.09
C ARG A 174 -2.27 17.64 -16.61
N LEU A 175 -1.41 16.80 -17.18
CA LEU A 175 0.03 16.89 -16.97
C LEU A 175 0.44 18.35 -17.16
N PRO A 176 1.17 18.96 -16.21
CA PRO A 176 1.74 20.28 -16.41
C PRO A 176 2.46 20.33 -17.75
N ASP A 177 2.32 21.45 -18.47
CA ASP A 177 2.88 21.58 -19.83
C ASP A 177 4.41 21.37 -19.90
N GLU A 178 5.09 21.48 -18.77
CA GLU A 178 6.51 21.12 -18.61
C GLU A 178 6.79 19.63 -18.77
N VAL A 179 5.86 18.75 -18.40
CA VAL A 179 6.02 17.28 -18.55
C VAL A 179 5.72 16.86 -19.99
N LYS A 180 4.92 17.62 -20.74
CA LYS A 180 4.64 17.36 -22.16
C LYS A 180 5.84 17.58 -23.08
N LYS A 181 6.87 18.30 -22.61
CA LYS A 181 8.11 18.55 -23.36
C LYS A 181 9.11 17.40 -23.28
N ILE A 182 8.91 16.46 -22.39
CA ILE A 182 9.68 15.23 -22.32
C ILE A 182 9.00 14.27 -23.29
N GLY A 183 9.64 14.01 -24.42
CA GLY A 183 9.09 13.22 -25.54
C GLY A 183 8.64 11.80 -25.15
N PRO A 184 8.18 10.98 -26.10
CA PRO A 184 7.47 9.72 -25.85
C PRO A 184 8.31 8.56 -25.28
N HIS A 185 9.52 8.82 -24.83
CA HIS A 185 10.41 7.83 -24.22
C HIS A 185 10.23 7.78 -22.70
N TRP A 186 9.06 7.36 -22.25
CA TRP A 186 8.82 7.04 -20.84
C TRP A 186 9.67 5.86 -20.36
N ASP A 187 10.10 5.01 -21.28
CA ASP A 187 10.83 3.77 -21.02
C ASP A 187 12.29 4.03 -20.63
N GLU A 188 12.87 5.15 -21.01
CA GLU A 188 14.27 5.49 -20.69
C GLU A 188 14.47 6.13 -19.31
N TYR A 189 13.39 6.59 -18.66
CA TYR A 189 13.45 7.17 -17.32
C TYR A 189 13.11 6.17 -16.20
N TRP A 190 12.72 4.96 -16.56
CA TRP A 190 12.37 3.92 -15.62
C TRP A 190 13.45 2.84 -15.67
N ASP A 191 14.51 3.02 -14.87
CA ASP A 191 15.39 1.89 -14.55
C ASP A 191 14.62 0.91 -13.66
N TRP A 192 13.84 0.04 -14.29
CA TRP A 192 13.13 -1.08 -13.69
C TRP A 192 14.06 -2.27 -13.46
N SER A 193 15.37 -2.11 -13.60
CA SER A 193 16.29 -3.17 -13.23
C SER A 193 15.99 -3.56 -11.80
N PRO A 194 15.50 -4.79 -11.54
CA PRO A 194 15.45 -5.28 -10.17
C PRO A 194 16.88 -5.17 -9.67
N MET A 195 17.13 -4.39 -8.61
CA MET A 195 18.44 -4.33 -8.00
C MET A 195 18.89 -5.77 -7.78
N ALA A 196 19.89 -6.18 -8.54
CA ALA A 196 20.50 -7.48 -8.39
C ALA A 196 21.17 -7.47 -7.03
N TYR A 197 20.57 -8.14 -6.06
CA TYR A 197 21.21 -8.41 -4.80
C TYR A 197 22.24 -9.51 -5.04
N THR A 198 23.49 -9.23 -4.77
CA THR A 198 24.51 -10.24 -4.58
C THR A 198 24.10 -11.14 -3.41
N GLY A 199 24.53 -12.41 -3.41
CA GLY A 199 24.11 -13.41 -2.41
C GLY A 199 24.48 -13.08 -0.95
N ASP A 200 25.19 -11.98 -0.71
CA ASP A 200 25.57 -11.41 0.59
C ASP A 200 24.69 -10.21 1.01
N GLY A 201 23.65 -9.86 0.25
CA GLY A 201 22.66 -8.83 0.59
C GLY A 201 23.11 -7.39 0.34
N LYS A 202 24.19 -7.17 -0.42
CA LYS A 202 24.63 -5.83 -0.83
C LYS A 202 24.05 -5.47 -2.20
N ALA A 203 23.57 -4.22 -2.32
CA ALA A 203 23.16 -3.66 -3.61
C ALA A 203 24.41 -3.41 -4.47
N VAL A 204 24.35 -3.84 -5.73
CA VAL A 204 25.32 -3.48 -6.77
C VAL A 204 24.76 -2.32 -7.56
#